data_817e72c4aa8e62009cf66b4db46bacc7
#
_entry.id   817e72c4aa8e62009cf66b4db46bacc7
#
_cell.length_a   1.000
_cell.length_b   1.000
_cell.length_c   1.000
_cell.angle_alpha   90.00
_cell.angle_beta   90.00
_cell.angle_gamma   90.00
#
_symmetry.space_group_name_H-M   'P 1'
#
loop_
_entity.id
_entity.type
_entity.pdbx_description
1 polymer ?
#
loop_
_entity_poly.entity_id
_entity_poly.type
_entity_poly.pdbx_seq_one_letter_code
_entity_poly.pdbx_strand_id
1 'polypeptide(L)'
;MPLIFDDKERVGAWVAEQVEQRAEWGSFYAMGAEVDGKIVSGVVFNNFNECNATCHIACSKPNKLFLELLDHAYKYAFETCKLKRLTGLVEADNSKALKIDKHIGFLEEGIMQEAGSEGQDMVVLVLWPDNYRRGKYNG
;
A
#
# COMPACT_ATOMS: atom_id res chain seq x y z
N MET A 1 -16.92 10.36 -9.21
CA MET A 1 -16.39 9.98 -7.90
C MET A 1 -14.89 9.80 -8.00
N PRO A 2 -14.07 10.43 -7.13
CA PRO A 2 -12.62 10.35 -7.28
C PRO A 2 -12.00 9.02 -6.85
N LEU A 3 -12.72 8.18 -6.12
CA LEU A 3 -12.18 6.89 -5.70
C LEU A 3 -12.59 5.79 -6.67
N ILE A 4 -11.67 4.84 -6.91
CA ILE A 4 -11.84 3.74 -7.85
C ILE A 4 -11.80 2.44 -7.07
N PHE A 5 -12.89 1.65 -7.13
CA PHE A 5 -12.97 0.38 -6.41
C PHE A 5 -13.18 -0.83 -7.34
N ASP A 6 -13.49 -0.60 -8.60
CA ASP A 6 -13.91 -1.67 -9.52
C ASP A 6 -13.09 -1.72 -10.82
N ASP A 7 -11.87 -1.19 -10.78
CA ASP A 7 -10.97 -1.21 -11.93
C ASP A 7 -9.57 -1.58 -11.48
N LYS A 8 -9.45 -2.78 -10.90
CA LYS A 8 -8.18 -3.22 -10.31
C LYS A 8 -7.06 -3.33 -11.33
N GLU A 9 -7.38 -3.64 -12.59
CA GLU A 9 -6.34 -3.77 -13.61
C GLU A 9 -5.67 -2.42 -13.89
N ARG A 10 -6.47 -1.36 -14.00
CA ARG A 10 -5.95 -0.02 -14.24
C ARG A 10 -5.15 0.49 -13.04
N VAL A 11 -5.70 0.33 -11.84
CA VAL A 11 -5.02 0.77 -10.62
C VAL A 11 -3.77 -0.06 -10.38
N GLY A 12 -3.85 -1.37 -10.54
CA GLY A 12 -2.71 -2.26 -10.35
C GLY A 12 -1.57 -1.95 -11.29
N ALA A 13 -1.87 -1.64 -12.55
CA ALA A 13 -0.85 -1.26 -13.53
C ALA A 13 -0.16 0.05 -13.12
N TRP A 14 -0.93 1.03 -12.64
CA TRP A 14 -0.37 2.30 -12.20
C TRP A 14 0.54 2.12 -10.98
N VAL A 15 0.08 1.36 -9.98
CA VAL A 15 0.89 1.11 -8.78
C VAL A 15 2.16 0.33 -9.13
N ALA A 16 2.06 -0.68 -10.00
CA ALA A 16 3.22 -1.45 -10.42
C ALA A 16 4.30 -0.55 -11.03
N GLU A 17 3.89 0.41 -11.84
CA GLU A 17 4.80 1.37 -12.44
C GLU A 17 5.48 2.24 -11.38
N GLN A 18 4.71 2.68 -10.36
CA GLN A 18 5.26 3.55 -9.31
C GLN A 18 6.24 2.83 -8.40
N VAL A 19 6.01 1.55 -8.12
CA VAL A 19 6.87 0.76 -7.23
C VAL A 19 7.87 -0.10 -8.02
N GLU A 20 7.92 0.09 -9.33
CA GLU A 20 8.82 -0.65 -10.22
C GLU A 20 8.64 -2.16 -10.12
N GLN A 21 7.41 -2.59 -9.95
CA GLN A 21 7.07 -4.02 -9.89
C GLN A 21 7.14 -4.62 -11.29
N ARG A 22 8.08 -5.52 -11.49
CA ARG A 22 8.28 -6.15 -12.81
C ARG A 22 7.45 -7.41 -12.99
N ALA A 23 7.16 -8.11 -11.90
CA ALA A 23 6.35 -9.30 -11.93
C ALA A 23 4.87 -8.91 -11.82
N GLU A 24 4.00 -9.78 -12.28
CA GLU A 24 2.57 -9.57 -12.12
C GLU A 24 2.17 -9.72 -10.65
N TRP A 25 1.05 -9.07 -10.28
CA TRP A 25 0.54 -9.13 -8.90
C TRP A 25 0.03 -10.51 -8.50
N GLY A 26 -0.30 -11.35 -9.48
CA GLY A 26 -0.98 -12.59 -9.23
C GLY A 26 -2.45 -12.32 -8.93
N SER A 27 -3.02 -13.04 -7.98
CA SER A 27 -4.37 -12.75 -7.52
C SER A 27 -4.32 -11.53 -6.60
N PHE A 28 -5.09 -10.50 -6.93
CA PHE A 28 -4.99 -9.25 -6.20
C PHE A 28 -6.30 -8.46 -6.23
N TYR A 29 -6.41 -7.50 -5.31
CA TYR A 29 -7.42 -6.46 -5.36
C TYR A 29 -6.73 -5.11 -5.28
N ALA A 30 -7.30 -4.10 -5.93
CA ALA A 30 -6.72 -2.76 -5.93
C ALA A 30 -7.82 -1.72 -5.85
N MET A 31 -7.49 -0.61 -5.19
CA MET A 31 -8.33 0.57 -5.17
C MET A 31 -7.46 1.80 -5.35
N GLY A 32 -8.02 2.85 -5.88
CA GLY A 32 -7.23 4.04 -6.21
C GLY A 32 -8.02 5.32 -6.15
N ALA A 33 -7.32 6.40 -6.40
CA ALA A 33 -7.91 7.74 -6.47
C ALA A 33 -7.45 8.41 -7.76
N GLU A 34 -8.34 9.17 -8.39
CA GLU A 34 -8.01 9.87 -9.61
C GLU A 34 -8.46 11.33 -9.55
N VAL A 35 -7.73 12.17 -10.27
CA VAL A 35 -8.04 13.58 -10.44
C VAL A 35 -7.89 13.89 -11.93
N ASP A 36 -8.93 14.46 -12.52
CA ASP A 36 -8.94 14.80 -13.95
C ASP A 36 -8.57 13.61 -14.85
N GLY A 37 -9.10 12.42 -14.50
CA GLY A 37 -8.90 11.21 -15.28
C GLY A 37 -7.54 10.53 -15.08
N LYS A 38 -6.69 11.05 -14.19
CA LYS A 38 -5.37 10.48 -13.92
C LYS A 38 -5.30 9.93 -12.50
N ILE A 39 -4.78 8.72 -12.37
CA ILE A 39 -4.60 8.12 -11.05
C ILE A 39 -3.49 8.86 -10.32
N VAL A 40 -3.75 9.24 -9.06
CA VAL A 40 -2.80 9.98 -8.23
C VAL A 40 -2.38 9.18 -6.99
N SER A 41 -3.10 8.14 -6.64
CA SER A 41 -2.71 7.23 -5.56
C SER A 41 -3.40 5.89 -5.77
N GLY A 42 -2.81 4.85 -5.18
CA GLY A 42 -3.37 3.51 -5.30
C GLY A 42 -2.85 2.59 -4.21
N VAL A 43 -3.64 1.57 -3.93
CA VAL A 43 -3.31 0.53 -2.96
C VAL A 43 -3.60 -0.81 -3.62
N VAL A 44 -2.62 -1.70 -3.61
CA VAL A 44 -2.76 -3.07 -4.11
C VAL A 44 -2.58 -4.04 -2.96
N PHE A 45 -3.48 -5.00 -2.87
CA PHE A 45 -3.39 -6.11 -1.91
C PHE A 45 -3.18 -7.40 -2.69
N ASN A 46 -2.16 -8.16 -2.33
CA ASN A 46 -1.94 -9.49 -2.91
C ASN A 46 -1.41 -10.45 -1.86
N ASN A 47 -1.11 -11.68 -2.27
CA ASN A 47 -0.60 -12.72 -1.37
C ASN A 47 -1.48 -12.93 -0.14
N PHE A 48 -2.79 -13.03 -0.38
CA PHE A 48 -3.77 -13.20 0.71
C PHE A 48 -3.69 -14.58 1.35
N ASN A 49 -3.85 -14.61 2.67
CA ASN A 49 -4.31 -15.79 3.38
C ASN A 49 -5.37 -15.33 4.39
N GLU A 50 -5.76 -16.18 5.32
CA GLU A 50 -6.85 -15.85 6.25
C GLU A 50 -6.49 -14.75 7.25
N CYS A 51 -5.20 -14.50 7.45
CA CYS A 51 -4.72 -13.56 8.48
C CYS A 51 -4.01 -12.35 7.90
N ASN A 52 -3.47 -12.45 6.68
CA ASN A 52 -2.52 -11.47 6.16
C ASN A 52 -2.68 -11.25 4.67
N ALA A 53 -2.32 -10.07 4.22
CA ALA A 53 -2.09 -9.76 2.81
C ALA A 53 -0.90 -8.82 2.73
N THR A 54 -0.22 -8.84 1.59
CA THR A 54 0.81 -7.85 1.31
C THR A 54 0.14 -6.61 0.72
N CYS A 55 0.50 -5.45 1.20
CA CYS A 55 -0.10 -4.18 0.82
C CYS A 55 0.95 -3.32 0.14
N HIS A 56 0.63 -2.81 -1.03
CA HIS A 56 1.52 -1.94 -1.82
C HIS A 56 0.84 -0.60 -1.99
N ILE A 57 1.47 0.46 -1.50
CA ILE A 57 0.89 1.80 -1.48
C ILE A 57 1.76 2.72 -2.33
N ALA A 58 1.12 3.48 -3.22
CA ALA A 58 1.81 4.49 -4.01
C ALA A 58 0.96 5.75 -4.07
N CYS A 59 1.60 6.91 -3.95
CA CYS A 59 0.91 8.17 -4.13
C CYS A 59 1.85 9.20 -4.74
N SER A 60 1.31 10.02 -5.63
CA SER A 60 2.05 11.13 -6.21
C SER A 60 2.23 12.24 -5.18
N LYS A 61 1.19 12.47 -4.38
CA LYS A 61 1.18 13.57 -3.43
C LYS A 61 0.26 13.23 -2.27
N PRO A 62 0.77 13.07 -1.06
CA PRO A 62 -0.08 12.85 0.11
C PRO A 62 -1.00 14.06 0.32
N ASN A 63 -2.30 13.80 0.37
CA ASN A 63 -3.29 14.85 0.54
C ASN A 63 -4.55 14.23 1.12
N LYS A 64 -5.60 15.04 1.23
CA LYS A 64 -6.87 14.59 1.81
C LYS A 64 -7.48 13.41 1.05
N LEU A 65 -7.38 13.43 -0.28
CA LEU A 65 -7.91 12.33 -1.09
C LEU A 65 -7.17 11.02 -0.83
N PHE A 66 -5.85 11.09 -0.65
CA PHE A 66 -5.05 9.94 -0.27
C PHE A 66 -5.50 9.38 1.09
N LEU A 67 -5.79 10.26 2.05
CA LEU A 67 -6.29 9.83 3.36
C LEU A 67 -7.64 9.12 3.25
N GLU A 68 -8.53 9.62 2.40
CA GLU A 68 -9.82 8.96 2.16
C GLU A 68 -9.61 7.57 1.57
N LEU A 69 -8.68 7.45 0.63
CA LEU A 69 -8.33 6.15 0.04
C LEU A 69 -7.81 5.20 1.10
N LEU A 70 -6.92 5.65 1.97
CA LEU A 70 -6.36 4.82 3.03
C LEU A 70 -7.45 4.34 4.01
N ASP A 71 -8.44 5.17 4.31
CA ASP A 71 -9.54 4.76 5.17
C ASP A 71 -10.34 3.64 4.55
N HIS A 72 -10.59 3.70 3.24
CA HIS A 72 -11.27 2.62 2.53
C HIS A 72 -10.40 1.35 2.48
N ALA A 73 -9.09 1.51 2.29
CA ALA A 73 -8.17 0.38 2.30
C ALA A 73 -8.16 -0.33 3.66
N TYR A 74 -8.15 0.46 4.75
CA TYR A 74 -8.24 -0.08 6.09
C TYR A 74 -9.53 -0.90 6.28
N LYS A 75 -10.65 -0.32 5.89
CA LYS A 75 -11.94 -1.01 6.04
C LYS A 75 -12.01 -2.29 5.22
N TYR A 76 -11.48 -2.25 4.01
CA TYR A 76 -11.43 -3.45 3.18
C TYR A 76 -10.61 -4.55 3.84
N ALA A 77 -9.40 -4.23 4.28
CA ALA A 77 -8.51 -5.23 4.84
C ALA A 77 -9.02 -5.80 6.17
N PHE A 78 -9.43 -4.92 7.09
CA PHE A 78 -9.69 -5.33 8.46
C PHE A 78 -11.17 -5.55 8.78
N GLU A 79 -12.07 -4.92 8.05
CA GLU A 79 -13.50 -5.09 8.29
C GLU A 79 -14.14 -6.03 7.26
N THR A 80 -13.80 -5.90 5.99
CA THR A 80 -14.36 -6.76 4.95
C THR A 80 -13.65 -8.10 4.88
N CYS A 81 -12.33 -8.11 4.74
CA CYS A 81 -11.53 -9.35 4.66
C CYS A 81 -11.22 -9.95 6.02
N LYS A 82 -11.42 -9.18 7.10
CA LYS A 82 -11.18 -9.61 8.47
C LYS A 82 -9.76 -10.11 8.71
N LEU A 83 -8.80 -9.47 8.05
CA LEU A 83 -7.40 -9.80 8.23
C LEU A 83 -6.94 -9.38 9.62
N LYS A 84 -5.91 -10.03 10.13
CA LYS A 84 -5.31 -9.67 11.41
C LYS A 84 -4.21 -8.65 11.27
N ARG A 85 -3.54 -8.65 10.11
CA ARG A 85 -2.42 -7.74 9.86
C ARG A 85 -2.28 -7.48 8.36
N LEU A 86 -1.52 -6.44 8.01
CA LEU A 86 -1.03 -6.22 6.65
C LEU A 86 0.49 -6.21 6.68
N THR A 87 1.10 -6.74 5.64
CA THR A 87 2.55 -6.74 5.47
C THR A 87 2.92 -5.72 4.40
N GLY A 88 3.96 -4.93 4.64
CA GLY A 88 4.56 -4.06 3.64
C GLY A 88 5.99 -4.47 3.40
N LEU A 89 6.44 -4.41 2.15
CA LEU A 89 7.83 -4.70 1.79
C LEU A 89 8.36 -3.48 1.07
N VAL A 90 9.38 -2.84 1.63
CA VAL A 90 9.93 -1.59 1.09
C VAL A 90 11.45 -1.71 1.02
N GLU A 91 12.01 -1.36 -0.13
CA GLU A 91 13.46 -1.34 -0.28
C GLU A 91 14.07 -0.33 0.67
N ALA A 92 15.18 -0.70 1.33
CA ALA A 92 15.76 0.09 2.43
C ALA A 92 16.18 1.49 1.99
N ASP A 93 16.49 1.67 0.71
CA ASP A 93 16.87 2.98 0.17
C ASP A 93 15.69 3.82 -0.33
N ASN A 94 14.47 3.31 -0.21
CA ASN A 94 13.27 4.06 -0.59
C ASN A 94 12.74 4.82 0.62
N SER A 95 13.42 5.91 0.97
CA SER A 95 13.09 6.68 2.17
C SER A 95 11.70 7.33 2.10
N LYS A 96 11.25 7.70 0.91
CA LYS A 96 9.91 8.28 0.74
C LYS A 96 8.82 7.29 1.14
N ALA A 97 8.88 6.05 0.63
CA ALA A 97 7.89 5.03 0.94
C ALA A 97 7.94 4.66 2.43
N LEU A 98 9.14 4.49 2.98
CA LEU A 98 9.29 4.18 4.41
C LEU A 98 8.67 5.26 5.28
N LYS A 99 8.88 6.51 4.94
CA LYS A 99 8.34 7.64 5.70
C LYS A 99 6.82 7.65 5.65
N ILE A 100 6.25 7.47 4.47
CA ILE A 100 4.79 7.44 4.29
C ILE A 100 4.19 6.27 5.08
N ASP A 101 4.75 5.08 4.92
CA ASP A 101 4.20 3.90 5.56
C ASP A 101 4.26 3.99 7.09
N LYS A 102 5.39 4.47 7.62
CA LYS A 102 5.51 4.66 9.06
C LYS A 102 4.55 5.72 9.59
N HIS A 103 4.29 6.75 8.80
CA HIS A 103 3.36 7.79 9.19
C HIS A 103 1.92 7.27 9.25
N ILE A 104 1.58 6.34 8.35
CA ILE A 104 0.27 5.67 8.37
C ILE A 104 0.10 4.80 9.61
N GLY A 105 1.18 4.25 10.13
CA GLY A 105 1.15 3.39 11.31
C GLY A 105 1.90 2.09 11.17
N PHE A 106 2.52 1.82 10.02
CA PHE A 106 3.33 0.62 9.85
C PHE A 106 4.55 0.65 10.78
N LEU A 107 4.90 -0.50 11.29
CA LEU A 107 6.07 -0.69 12.18
C LEU A 107 7.06 -1.60 11.49
N GLU A 108 8.35 -1.40 11.74
CA GLU A 108 9.37 -2.31 11.24
C GLU A 108 9.28 -3.64 11.97
N GLU A 109 9.29 -4.73 11.22
CA GLU A 109 9.24 -6.07 11.77
C GLU A 109 10.53 -6.83 11.52
N GLY A 110 11.22 -6.54 10.43
CA GLY A 110 12.47 -7.22 10.11
C GLY A 110 13.12 -6.71 8.84
N ILE A 111 14.25 -7.32 8.52
CA ILE A 111 15.04 -6.99 7.32
C ILE A 111 15.29 -8.28 6.53
N MET A 112 15.03 -8.23 5.24
CA MET A 112 15.42 -9.29 4.32
C MET A 112 16.67 -8.81 3.61
N GLN A 113 17.82 -9.37 3.99
CA GLN A 113 19.11 -8.91 3.44
C GLN A 113 19.18 -9.16 1.94
N GLU A 114 19.61 -8.15 1.18
CA GLU A 114 19.87 -8.22 -0.25
C GLU A 114 18.67 -8.67 -1.08
N ALA A 115 17.45 -8.50 -0.58
CA ALA A 115 16.24 -8.97 -1.25
C ALA A 115 15.65 -7.96 -2.23
N GLY A 116 16.15 -6.74 -2.27
CA GLY A 116 15.70 -5.73 -3.22
C GLY A 116 16.16 -6.03 -4.64
N SER A 117 15.49 -5.44 -5.61
CA SER A 117 15.74 -5.75 -7.03
C SER A 117 17.15 -5.39 -7.50
N GLU A 118 17.85 -4.51 -6.79
CA GLU A 118 19.23 -4.15 -7.10
C GLU A 118 20.19 -4.55 -5.99
N GLY A 119 19.79 -5.52 -5.17
CA GLY A 119 20.61 -6.05 -4.09
C GLY A 119 20.55 -5.29 -2.79
N GLN A 120 19.72 -4.23 -2.70
CA GLN A 120 19.54 -3.53 -1.44
C GLN A 120 18.71 -4.39 -0.47
N ASP A 121 18.80 -4.07 0.82
CA ASP A 121 17.98 -4.74 1.82
C ASP A 121 16.51 -4.39 1.62
N MET A 122 15.64 -5.30 2.03
CA MET A 122 14.20 -5.09 2.01
C MET A 122 13.70 -4.99 3.44
N VAL A 123 13.02 -3.89 3.76
CA VAL A 123 12.44 -3.70 5.09
C VAL A 123 11.06 -4.33 5.12
N VAL A 124 10.81 -5.18 6.11
CA VAL A 124 9.50 -5.79 6.32
C VAL A 124 8.75 -4.95 7.33
N LEU A 125 7.59 -4.47 6.93
CA LEU A 125 6.73 -3.64 7.76
C LEU A 125 5.43 -4.38 8.07
N VAL A 126 4.85 -4.07 9.21
CA VAL A 126 3.56 -4.63 9.61
C VAL A 126 2.62 -3.51 10.04
N LEU A 127 1.37 -3.61 9.60
CA LEU A 127 0.30 -2.74 10.11
C LEU A 127 -0.71 -3.60 10.84
N TRP A 128 -0.85 -3.36 12.15
CA TRP A 128 -1.90 -3.94 12.96
C TRP A 128 -3.09 -2.98 12.96
N PRO A 129 -4.32 -3.47 13.06
CA PRO A 129 -5.50 -2.58 13.06
C PRO A 129 -5.40 -1.42 14.04
N ASP A 130 -4.91 -1.69 15.25
CA ASP A 130 -4.83 -0.67 16.30
C ASP A 130 -3.76 0.39 16.03
N ASN A 131 -2.86 0.14 15.10
CA ASN A 131 -1.78 1.07 14.79
C ASN A 131 -2.12 2.03 13.65
N TYR A 132 -3.24 1.82 12.97
CA TYR A 132 -3.61 2.68 11.86
C TYR A 132 -3.95 4.08 12.34
N ARG A 133 -3.32 5.09 11.74
CA ARG A 133 -3.47 6.50 12.14
C ARG A 133 -4.46 7.22 11.24
N ARG A 134 -5.73 6.93 11.44
CA ARG A 134 -6.81 7.49 10.62
C ARG A 134 -6.83 9.02 10.70
N GLY A 135 -6.80 9.64 9.51
CA GLY A 135 -6.96 11.10 9.43
C GLY A 135 -5.85 11.92 10.05
N LYS A 136 -4.71 11.31 10.36
CA LYS A 136 -3.61 12.03 11.01
C LYS A 136 -2.47 12.43 10.09
N TYR A 137 -2.56 12.04 8.83
CA TYR A 137 -1.55 12.44 7.86
C TYR A 137 -1.88 13.84 7.36
N ASN A 138 -0.93 14.74 7.40
CA ASN A 138 -1.13 16.12 6.96
C ASN A 138 -0.30 16.48 5.73
N GLY A 139 -0.11 15.51 4.89
CA GLY A 139 0.50 15.70 3.59
C GLY A 139 1.89 16.23 3.58
#